data_a15fce8327f9cf7dc40bea877ad9b343
#
_entry.id   a15fce8327f9cf7dc40bea877ad9b343
#
_cell.length_a   1.000
_cell.length_b   1.000
_cell.length_c   1.000
_cell.angle_alpha   90.00
_cell.angle_beta   90.00
_cell.angle_gamma   90.00
#
_symmetry.space_group_name_H-M   'P 1'
#
loop_
_entity.id
_entity.type
_entity.pdbx_description
1 polymer ?
#
loop_
_entity_poly.entity_id
_entity_poly.type
_entity_poly.pdbx_seq_one_letter_code
_entity_poly.pdbx_strand_id
1 'polypeptide(L)'
;MEGLLHYIWANRIFPATEMHTTDGRLLEVLDVGQHNRDQGSDFFNAKIRLDGTLWVGNVEIHEKSGDWFRHGHDKDSFYDNTVLHVIAVDDAQALTSNGLSPAQFVLTIPDGILERYDELRRTMDYPRCHRLVGGMEPLKTHAWMDALLVERLMERSERVLGRVERFRGDWERATFVTLARTFGFGLNGDAFERWAEHVPLQAVGKHRDHLEQVAAIFLGMAGLLERCPSNTAASQLTPEVLQREWRFLSAKFQLSETMSSSVWRHMRIRPQNFPEVRILHLARLFHEDRCSLHRFLEVDDVSAFAGTLRPCGITEATCRLLVINTVVPVLYAYGIQHRDEGLRDKAIAFLEALPAEENYIMRQWKACGLSVSSAADSQALIQLKREYCDRRRCLHCRFGHEFLSVKA
;
A
#
# COMPACT_ATOMS: atom_id res chain seq x y z
N MET A 1 -17.09 -14.57 -15.03
CA MET A 1 -18.38 -14.65 -14.31
C MET A 1 -18.15 -15.23 -12.89
N GLU A 2 -17.27 -16.21 -12.75
CA GLU A 2 -16.94 -16.91 -11.48
C GLU A 2 -16.67 -15.98 -10.28
N GLY A 3 -15.82 -14.95 -10.43
CA GLY A 3 -15.60 -13.98 -9.35
C GLY A 3 -16.86 -13.26 -8.86
N LEU A 4 -17.90 -13.11 -9.67
CA LEU A 4 -19.18 -12.56 -9.23
C LEU A 4 -19.99 -13.59 -8.44
N LEU A 5 -19.89 -14.88 -8.78
CA LEU A 5 -20.47 -15.98 -7.98
C LEU A 5 -19.83 -16.06 -6.61
N HIS A 6 -18.49 -15.99 -6.53
CA HIS A 6 -17.76 -15.90 -5.25
C HIS A 6 -18.23 -14.71 -4.40
N TYR A 7 -18.40 -13.54 -5.04
CA TYR A 7 -18.89 -12.35 -4.35
C TYR A 7 -20.31 -12.57 -3.78
N ILE A 8 -21.23 -13.12 -4.58
CA ILE A 8 -22.62 -13.39 -4.16
C ILE A 8 -22.64 -14.41 -3.02
N TRP A 9 -21.87 -15.50 -3.15
CA TRP A 9 -21.73 -16.51 -2.09
C TRP A 9 -21.20 -15.92 -0.80
N ALA A 10 -20.05 -15.28 -0.86
CA ALA A 10 -19.37 -14.69 0.31
C ALA A 10 -20.23 -13.66 1.06
N ASN A 11 -21.05 -12.89 0.34
CA ASN A 11 -21.94 -11.86 0.91
C ASN A 11 -23.35 -12.36 1.18
N ARG A 12 -23.61 -13.67 1.05
CA ARG A 12 -24.91 -14.31 1.30
C ARG A 12 -26.06 -13.65 0.54
N ILE A 13 -25.82 -13.24 -0.71
CA ILE A 13 -26.84 -12.64 -1.58
C ILE A 13 -27.67 -13.76 -2.21
N PHE A 14 -28.42 -14.46 -1.35
CA PHE A 14 -29.26 -15.57 -1.77
C PHE A 14 -30.69 -15.11 -2.02
N PRO A 15 -31.47 -15.85 -2.85
CA PRO A 15 -32.88 -15.57 -3.00
C PRO A 15 -33.62 -15.70 -1.67
N ALA A 16 -34.68 -14.90 -1.48
CA ALA A 16 -35.51 -14.99 -0.27
C ALA A 16 -36.41 -16.26 -0.23
N THR A 17 -36.40 -17.03 -1.31
CA THR A 17 -37.14 -18.29 -1.45
C THR A 17 -36.34 -19.47 -0.95
N GLU A 18 -37.01 -20.59 -0.69
CA GLU A 18 -36.33 -21.84 -0.34
C GLU A 18 -35.34 -22.26 -1.43
N MET A 19 -34.13 -22.61 -1.01
CA MET A 19 -33.06 -23.06 -1.91
C MET A 19 -33.07 -24.60 -2.00
N HIS A 20 -32.90 -25.12 -3.20
CA HIS A 20 -32.80 -26.55 -3.46
C HIS A 20 -31.57 -26.88 -4.29
N THR A 21 -30.96 -28.01 -4.00
CA THR A 21 -29.90 -28.57 -4.83
C THR A 21 -30.46 -29.07 -6.17
N THR A 22 -29.59 -29.35 -7.13
CA THR A 22 -30.00 -29.86 -8.47
C THR A 22 -30.70 -31.22 -8.38
N ASP A 23 -30.45 -31.99 -7.33
CA ASP A 23 -31.12 -33.24 -7.03
C ASP A 23 -32.39 -33.08 -6.17
N GLY A 24 -32.83 -31.85 -5.90
CA GLY A 24 -34.08 -31.51 -5.24
C GLY A 24 -34.05 -31.46 -3.71
N ARG A 25 -32.93 -31.67 -3.06
CA ARG A 25 -32.81 -31.58 -1.60
C ARG A 25 -32.93 -30.13 -1.12
N LEU A 26 -33.63 -29.92 -0.02
CA LEU A 26 -33.71 -28.60 0.63
C LEU A 26 -32.34 -28.19 1.15
N LEU A 27 -31.86 -27.01 0.71
CA LEU A 27 -30.55 -26.45 1.10
C LEU A 27 -30.75 -25.22 2.01
N GLU A 28 -30.11 -25.27 3.17
CA GLU A 28 -29.97 -24.13 4.07
C GLU A 28 -28.48 -23.81 4.27
N VAL A 29 -28.02 -22.60 4.00
CA VAL A 29 -26.65 -22.16 4.21
C VAL A 29 -26.50 -21.49 5.57
N LEU A 30 -25.93 -22.19 6.54
CA LEU A 30 -25.70 -21.68 7.90
C LEU A 30 -24.44 -20.81 7.97
N ASP A 31 -23.37 -21.27 7.32
CA ASP A 31 -22.10 -20.56 7.22
C ASP A 31 -21.50 -20.79 5.84
N VAL A 32 -21.14 -19.69 5.15
CA VAL A 32 -20.54 -19.78 3.81
C VAL A 32 -19.11 -20.31 3.82
N GLY A 33 -18.48 -20.39 4.98
CA GLY A 33 -17.07 -20.78 5.13
C GLY A 33 -16.10 -19.63 4.99
N GLN A 34 -14.82 -19.96 5.12
CA GLN A 34 -13.71 -19.04 4.99
C GLN A 34 -13.18 -19.08 3.56
N HIS A 35 -13.14 -17.91 2.90
CA HIS A 35 -12.62 -17.80 1.54
C HIS A 35 -11.14 -18.19 1.50
N ASN A 36 -10.82 -19.17 0.68
CA ASN A 36 -9.47 -19.65 0.44
C ASN A 36 -8.79 -18.82 -0.67
N ARG A 37 -7.49 -18.58 -0.51
CA ARG A 37 -6.64 -17.91 -1.52
C ARG A 37 -5.45 -18.78 -1.94
N ASP A 38 -5.38 -19.98 -1.38
CA ASP A 38 -4.33 -20.95 -1.62
C ASP A 38 -4.89 -22.17 -2.40
N GLN A 39 -4.18 -23.28 -2.41
CA GLN A 39 -4.60 -24.50 -3.09
C GLN A 39 -5.81 -25.14 -2.40
N GLY A 40 -6.70 -25.77 -3.17
CA GLY A 40 -7.91 -26.47 -2.71
C GLY A 40 -9.19 -25.66 -2.95
N SER A 41 -10.29 -26.11 -2.37
CA SER A 41 -11.61 -25.51 -2.60
C SER A 41 -11.69 -24.03 -2.21
N ASP A 42 -12.59 -23.28 -2.85
CA ASP A 42 -12.74 -21.82 -2.73
C ASP A 42 -13.12 -21.34 -1.33
N PHE A 43 -13.91 -22.12 -0.60
CA PHE A 43 -14.30 -21.82 0.77
C PHE A 43 -14.13 -23.03 1.67
N PHE A 44 -13.45 -22.86 2.80
CA PHE A 44 -13.23 -23.90 3.80
C PHE A 44 -14.25 -23.85 4.94
N ASN A 45 -14.56 -25.03 5.50
CA ASN A 45 -15.36 -25.16 6.71
C ASN A 45 -16.75 -24.49 6.61
N ALA A 46 -17.37 -24.51 5.45
CA ALA A 46 -18.75 -24.09 5.29
C ALA A 46 -19.69 -25.03 6.07
N LYS A 47 -20.82 -24.49 6.54
CA LYS A 47 -21.86 -25.27 7.22
C LYS A 47 -23.16 -25.11 6.46
N ILE A 48 -23.65 -26.23 5.95
CA ILE A 48 -24.91 -26.29 5.23
C ILE A 48 -25.83 -27.34 5.86
N ARG A 49 -27.12 -27.24 5.62
CA ARG A 49 -28.05 -28.28 5.98
C ARG A 49 -28.75 -28.76 4.70
N LEU A 50 -28.73 -30.06 4.48
CA LEU A 50 -29.42 -30.72 3.38
C LEU A 50 -30.49 -31.62 3.96
N ASP A 51 -31.77 -31.36 3.62
CA ASP A 51 -32.94 -32.08 4.18
C ASP A 51 -32.88 -32.19 5.71
N GLY A 52 -32.47 -31.13 6.40
CA GLY A 52 -32.36 -31.12 7.85
C GLY A 52 -31.04 -31.69 8.41
N THR A 53 -30.23 -32.38 7.64
CA THR A 53 -28.93 -32.94 8.08
C THR A 53 -27.81 -31.92 7.93
N LEU A 54 -27.09 -31.68 9.02
CA LEU A 54 -25.94 -30.75 9.03
C LEU A 54 -24.72 -31.38 8.34
N TRP A 55 -24.16 -30.67 7.38
CA TRP A 55 -22.90 -30.98 6.70
C TRP A 55 -21.90 -29.86 6.98
N VAL A 56 -20.66 -30.27 7.27
CA VAL A 56 -19.52 -29.36 7.43
C VAL A 56 -18.42 -29.79 6.48
N GLY A 57 -17.98 -28.89 5.60
CA GLY A 57 -16.96 -29.18 4.61
C GLY A 57 -16.65 -27.99 3.74
N ASN A 58 -16.10 -28.22 2.57
CA ASN A 58 -15.66 -27.18 1.66
C ASN A 58 -16.73 -26.88 0.61
N VAL A 59 -16.66 -25.67 0.05
CA VAL A 59 -17.49 -25.26 -1.09
C VAL A 59 -16.59 -24.89 -2.24
N GLU A 60 -16.91 -25.42 -3.42
CA GLU A 60 -16.27 -25.07 -4.69
C GLU A 60 -17.26 -24.32 -5.56
N ILE A 61 -16.80 -23.32 -6.31
CA ILE A 61 -17.63 -22.42 -7.13
C ILE A 61 -17.13 -22.39 -8.56
N HIS A 62 -18.00 -22.69 -9.51
CA HIS A 62 -17.69 -22.62 -10.94
C HIS A 62 -18.79 -21.92 -11.74
N GLU A 63 -18.47 -21.48 -12.92
CA GLU A 63 -19.47 -20.97 -13.87
C GLU A 63 -20.32 -22.11 -14.40
N LYS A 64 -19.69 -23.25 -14.72
CA LYS A 64 -20.39 -24.49 -15.17
C LYS A 64 -19.97 -25.66 -14.32
N SER A 65 -20.88 -26.59 -14.10
CA SER A 65 -20.55 -27.81 -13.33
C SER A 65 -19.48 -28.68 -14.01
N GLY A 66 -19.41 -28.67 -15.34
CA GLY A 66 -18.36 -29.39 -16.11
C GLY A 66 -16.95 -28.83 -15.91
N ASP A 67 -16.78 -27.61 -15.38
CA ASP A 67 -15.49 -27.00 -15.06
C ASP A 67 -14.75 -27.80 -13.97
N TRP A 68 -15.48 -28.53 -13.12
CA TRP A 68 -14.96 -29.47 -12.16
C TRP A 68 -13.95 -30.46 -12.78
N PHE A 69 -14.33 -31.07 -13.89
CA PHE A 69 -13.47 -32.01 -14.61
C PHE A 69 -12.38 -31.30 -15.41
N ARG A 70 -12.69 -30.14 -15.96
CA ARG A 70 -11.69 -29.32 -16.70
C ARG A 70 -10.53 -28.88 -15.82
N HIS A 71 -10.79 -28.58 -14.55
CA HIS A 71 -9.79 -28.21 -13.56
C HIS A 71 -9.15 -29.45 -12.88
N GLY A 72 -9.64 -30.65 -13.13
CA GLY A 72 -9.06 -31.89 -12.63
C GLY A 72 -9.40 -32.21 -11.17
N HIS A 73 -10.47 -31.62 -10.62
CA HIS A 73 -10.89 -31.82 -9.23
C HIS A 73 -11.37 -33.24 -8.95
N ASP A 74 -11.77 -33.96 -9.98
CA ASP A 74 -12.10 -35.38 -9.94
C ASP A 74 -10.90 -36.30 -9.66
N LYS A 75 -9.67 -35.79 -9.73
CA LYS A 75 -8.41 -36.53 -9.53
C LYS A 75 -7.59 -35.97 -8.37
N ASP A 76 -8.05 -34.92 -7.71
CA ASP A 76 -7.32 -34.25 -6.65
C ASP A 76 -8.03 -34.43 -5.30
N SER A 77 -7.39 -35.14 -4.38
CA SER A 77 -7.92 -35.42 -3.04
C SER A 77 -8.15 -34.20 -2.17
N PHE A 78 -7.57 -33.05 -2.51
CA PHE A 78 -7.86 -31.79 -1.81
C PHE A 78 -9.34 -31.36 -1.93
N TYR A 79 -10.06 -31.88 -2.94
CA TYR A 79 -11.48 -31.60 -3.17
C TYR A 79 -12.41 -32.67 -2.62
N ASP A 80 -11.89 -33.75 -2.00
CA ASP A 80 -12.70 -34.85 -1.48
C ASP A 80 -13.61 -34.48 -0.31
N ASN A 81 -13.32 -33.38 0.38
CA ASN A 81 -14.15 -32.83 1.46
C ASN A 81 -15.10 -31.73 0.98
N THR A 82 -15.35 -31.63 -0.32
CA THR A 82 -16.32 -30.68 -0.88
C THR A 82 -17.74 -31.20 -0.63
N VAL A 83 -18.52 -30.45 0.14
CA VAL A 83 -19.91 -30.81 0.49
C VAL A 83 -20.92 -30.12 -0.42
N LEU A 84 -20.53 -29.00 -1.07
CA LEU A 84 -21.38 -28.26 -1.98
C LEU A 84 -20.56 -27.72 -3.15
N HIS A 85 -21.06 -27.96 -4.36
CA HIS A 85 -20.57 -27.37 -5.60
C HIS A 85 -21.57 -26.32 -6.06
N VAL A 86 -21.19 -25.04 -5.98
CA VAL A 86 -22.02 -23.90 -6.39
C VAL A 86 -21.73 -23.55 -7.84
N ILE A 87 -22.74 -23.46 -8.66
CA ILE A 87 -22.63 -23.30 -10.12
C ILE A 87 -23.62 -22.26 -10.65
N ALA A 88 -23.34 -21.66 -11.81
CA ALA A 88 -24.35 -20.87 -12.54
C ALA A 88 -25.11 -21.73 -13.56
N VAL A 89 -24.45 -22.73 -14.17
CA VAL A 89 -25.03 -23.62 -15.16
C VAL A 89 -24.73 -25.07 -14.78
N ASP A 90 -25.80 -25.89 -14.69
CA ASP A 90 -25.69 -27.32 -14.43
C ASP A 90 -25.62 -28.09 -15.76
N ASP A 91 -24.41 -28.55 -16.13
CA ASP A 91 -24.16 -29.31 -17.36
C ASP A 91 -23.45 -30.65 -17.12
N ALA A 92 -23.02 -30.94 -15.89
CA ALA A 92 -22.40 -32.20 -15.51
C ALA A 92 -22.52 -32.48 -14.00
N GLN A 93 -22.56 -33.76 -13.61
CA GLN A 93 -22.52 -34.14 -12.20
C GLN A 93 -21.08 -34.25 -11.72
N ALA A 94 -20.67 -33.45 -10.73
CA ALA A 94 -19.33 -33.47 -10.14
C ALA A 94 -19.08 -34.78 -9.38
N LEU A 95 -17.87 -35.30 -9.48
CA LEU A 95 -17.39 -36.48 -8.73
C LEU A 95 -16.02 -36.16 -8.13
N THR A 96 -15.83 -36.50 -6.87
CA THR A 96 -14.55 -36.39 -6.17
C THR A 96 -13.63 -37.55 -6.49
N SER A 97 -12.35 -37.50 -6.11
CA SER A 97 -11.36 -38.54 -6.40
C SER A 97 -11.73 -39.89 -5.73
N ASN A 98 -12.47 -39.86 -4.63
CA ASN A 98 -12.98 -41.03 -3.92
C ASN A 98 -14.35 -41.54 -4.45
N GLY A 99 -14.88 -40.91 -5.53
CA GLY A 99 -16.13 -41.30 -6.19
C GLY A 99 -17.42 -40.81 -5.52
N LEU A 100 -17.31 -39.91 -4.54
CA LEU A 100 -18.48 -39.24 -3.95
C LEU A 100 -18.92 -38.06 -4.83
N SER A 101 -20.22 -37.75 -4.80
CA SER A 101 -20.75 -36.60 -5.50
C SER A 101 -21.13 -35.51 -4.50
N PRO A 102 -20.48 -34.32 -4.55
CA PRO A 102 -20.91 -33.20 -3.74
C PRO A 102 -22.30 -32.75 -4.17
N ALA A 103 -23.10 -32.22 -3.24
CA ALA A 103 -24.37 -31.61 -3.62
C ALA A 103 -24.09 -30.44 -4.58
N GLN A 104 -24.94 -30.25 -5.61
CA GLN A 104 -24.82 -29.13 -6.56
C GLN A 104 -25.95 -28.12 -6.34
N PHE A 105 -25.60 -26.84 -6.38
CA PHE A 105 -26.56 -25.74 -6.21
C PHE A 105 -26.39 -24.71 -7.30
N VAL A 106 -27.46 -24.43 -8.06
CA VAL A 106 -27.48 -23.37 -9.06
C VAL A 106 -27.72 -22.02 -8.40
N LEU A 107 -26.66 -21.20 -8.33
CA LEU A 107 -26.71 -19.88 -7.76
C LEU A 107 -27.14 -18.86 -8.83
N THR A 108 -28.38 -18.35 -8.70
CA THR A 108 -28.90 -17.31 -9.58
C THR A 108 -28.33 -15.95 -9.20
N ILE A 109 -27.75 -15.26 -10.19
CA ILE A 109 -27.28 -13.89 -10.01
C ILE A 109 -28.47 -12.95 -10.17
N PRO A 110 -28.80 -12.08 -9.17
CA PRO A 110 -29.87 -11.12 -9.32
C PRO A 110 -29.57 -10.13 -10.46
N ASP A 111 -30.56 -9.89 -11.35
CA ASP A 111 -30.40 -9.06 -12.55
C ASP A 111 -29.81 -7.68 -12.25
N GLY A 112 -30.31 -7.00 -11.24
CA GLY A 112 -29.77 -5.69 -10.85
C GLY A 112 -28.31 -5.71 -10.39
N ILE A 113 -27.79 -6.82 -9.86
CA ILE A 113 -26.37 -6.98 -9.52
C ILE A 113 -25.56 -7.21 -10.78
N LEU A 114 -26.05 -8.04 -11.69
CA LEU A 114 -25.38 -8.32 -12.95
C LEU A 114 -25.23 -7.06 -13.80
N GLU A 115 -26.29 -6.28 -13.94
CA GLU A 115 -26.27 -5.01 -14.68
C GLU A 115 -25.26 -4.02 -14.09
N ARG A 116 -25.27 -3.83 -12.77
CA ARG A 116 -24.31 -2.93 -12.09
C ARG A 116 -22.88 -3.44 -12.16
N TYR A 117 -22.67 -4.74 -12.08
CA TYR A 117 -21.34 -5.32 -12.26
C TYR A 117 -20.81 -5.08 -13.68
N ASP A 118 -21.66 -5.23 -14.69
CA ASP A 118 -21.33 -4.93 -16.07
C ASP A 118 -21.04 -3.43 -16.29
N GLU A 119 -21.79 -2.54 -15.61
CA GLU A 119 -21.49 -1.10 -15.59
C GLU A 119 -20.08 -0.85 -15.03
N LEU A 120 -19.74 -1.41 -13.86
CA LEU A 120 -18.39 -1.28 -13.28
C LEU A 120 -17.29 -1.79 -14.22
N ARG A 121 -17.56 -2.85 -14.99
CA ARG A 121 -16.58 -3.41 -15.94
C ARG A 121 -16.37 -2.52 -17.16
N ARG A 122 -17.45 -1.94 -17.69
CA ARG A 122 -17.45 -1.13 -18.92
C ARG A 122 -17.00 0.30 -18.67
N THR A 123 -17.26 0.85 -17.48
CA THR A 123 -16.93 2.23 -17.15
C THR A 123 -15.39 2.44 -17.18
N MET A 124 -14.96 3.39 -18.02
CA MET A 124 -13.56 3.78 -18.14
C MET A 124 -13.22 4.95 -17.21
N ASP A 125 -14.22 5.66 -16.71
CA ASP A 125 -14.05 6.77 -15.76
C ASP A 125 -13.48 6.31 -14.43
N TYR A 126 -12.79 7.20 -13.77
CA TYR A 126 -12.23 6.96 -12.45
C TYR A 126 -12.81 7.96 -11.44
N PRO A 127 -13.28 7.49 -10.29
CA PRO A 127 -13.52 6.08 -9.91
C PRO A 127 -14.77 5.51 -10.64
N ARG A 128 -14.76 4.21 -10.97
CA ARG A 128 -15.86 3.57 -11.70
C ARG A 128 -17.21 3.66 -10.99
N CYS A 129 -17.21 3.66 -9.65
CA CYS A 129 -18.38 3.82 -8.81
C CYS A 129 -18.74 5.29 -8.52
N HIS A 130 -18.22 6.25 -9.29
CA HIS A 130 -18.34 7.70 -9.03
C HIS A 130 -19.78 8.18 -8.77
N ARG A 131 -20.76 7.59 -9.46
CA ARG A 131 -22.18 8.00 -9.32
C ARG A 131 -22.76 7.74 -7.93
N LEU A 132 -22.21 6.78 -7.19
CA LEU A 132 -22.71 6.43 -5.87
C LEU A 132 -21.99 7.19 -4.74
N VAL A 133 -20.73 7.53 -4.92
CA VAL A 133 -19.83 7.97 -3.84
C VAL A 133 -20.39 9.15 -3.04
N GLY A 134 -20.95 10.16 -3.72
CA GLY A 134 -21.52 11.34 -3.06
C GLY A 134 -22.78 11.09 -2.23
N GLY A 135 -23.47 9.95 -2.45
CA GLY A 135 -24.69 9.55 -1.72
C GLY A 135 -24.47 8.45 -0.68
N MET A 136 -23.21 8.04 -0.44
CA MET A 136 -22.92 6.97 0.52
C MET A 136 -23.11 7.43 1.96
N GLU A 137 -23.52 6.50 2.80
CA GLU A 137 -23.64 6.72 4.24
C GLU A 137 -22.27 7.12 4.85
N PRO A 138 -22.20 8.26 5.57
CA PRO A 138 -20.94 8.78 6.10
C PRO A 138 -20.19 7.78 6.99
N LEU A 139 -20.89 7.01 7.82
CA LEU A 139 -20.29 6.02 8.73
C LEU A 139 -19.58 4.90 7.94
N LYS A 140 -20.22 4.39 6.90
CA LYS A 140 -19.62 3.34 6.04
C LYS A 140 -18.41 3.86 5.27
N THR A 141 -18.51 5.10 4.78
CA THR A 141 -17.41 5.77 4.10
C THR A 141 -16.21 5.93 5.02
N HIS A 142 -16.43 6.45 6.23
CA HIS A 142 -15.38 6.65 7.23
C HIS A 142 -14.71 5.34 7.63
N ALA A 143 -15.50 4.34 8.00
CA ALA A 143 -14.98 3.03 8.38
C ALA A 143 -14.15 2.35 7.26
N TRP A 144 -14.50 2.60 5.98
CA TRP A 144 -13.70 2.09 4.86
C TRP A 144 -12.41 2.89 4.68
N MET A 145 -12.46 4.21 4.83
CA MET A 145 -11.28 5.06 4.76
C MET A 145 -10.26 4.71 5.85
N ASP A 146 -10.71 4.44 7.08
CA ASP A 146 -9.84 4.00 8.18
C ASP A 146 -9.19 2.66 7.88
N ALA A 147 -9.94 1.68 7.37
CA ALA A 147 -9.39 0.39 6.98
C ALA A 147 -8.31 0.53 5.89
N LEU A 148 -8.57 1.36 4.87
CA LEU A 148 -7.61 1.64 3.80
C LEU A 148 -6.36 2.37 4.30
N LEU A 149 -6.52 3.27 5.28
CA LEU A 149 -5.38 3.95 5.91
C LEU A 149 -4.49 2.94 6.64
N VAL A 150 -5.09 2.04 7.41
CA VAL A 150 -4.34 0.98 8.11
C VAL A 150 -3.63 0.06 7.12
N GLU A 151 -4.30 -0.39 6.06
CA GLU A 151 -3.66 -1.18 4.99
C GLU A 151 -2.45 -0.43 4.39
N ARG A 152 -2.61 0.87 4.14
CA ARG A 152 -1.54 1.72 3.61
C ARG A 152 -0.35 1.82 4.55
N LEU A 153 -0.61 2.00 5.84
CA LEU A 153 0.43 2.10 6.86
C LEU A 153 1.16 0.76 7.04
N MET A 154 0.43 -0.35 7.05
CA MET A 154 1.01 -1.69 7.10
C MET A 154 1.96 -1.94 5.92
N GLU A 155 1.50 -1.74 4.67
CA GLU A 155 2.33 -1.90 3.47
C GLU A 155 3.62 -1.05 3.51
N ARG A 156 3.53 0.18 4.02
CA ARG A 156 4.69 1.06 4.11
C ARG A 156 5.63 0.66 5.23
N SER A 157 5.07 0.20 6.35
CA SER A 157 5.85 -0.29 7.49
C SER A 157 6.62 -1.55 7.15
N GLU A 158 6.05 -2.47 6.38
CA GLU A 158 6.73 -3.66 5.89
C GLU A 158 8.00 -3.31 5.10
N ARG A 159 7.96 -2.24 4.30
CA ARG A 159 9.15 -1.76 3.58
C ARG A 159 10.22 -1.20 4.51
N VAL A 160 9.82 -0.52 5.60
CA VAL A 160 10.76 -0.04 6.63
C VAL A 160 11.36 -1.22 7.38
N LEU A 161 10.52 -2.16 7.84
CA LEU A 161 10.96 -3.36 8.55
C LEU A 161 11.88 -4.23 7.68
N GLY A 162 11.59 -4.38 6.39
CA GLY A 162 12.47 -5.07 5.45
C GLY A 162 13.86 -4.41 5.32
N ARG A 163 13.95 -3.06 5.46
CA ARG A 163 15.25 -2.37 5.54
C ARG A 163 15.94 -2.64 6.87
N VAL A 164 15.18 -2.59 7.97
CA VAL A 164 15.75 -2.90 9.32
C VAL A 164 16.33 -4.30 9.32
N GLU A 165 15.64 -5.29 8.79
CA GLU A 165 16.12 -6.67 8.65
C GLU A 165 17.38 -6.74 7.77
N ARG A 166 17.36 -6.11 6.58
CA ARG A 166 18.51 -6.03 5.67
C ARG A 166 19.75 -5.44 6.35
N PHE A 167 19.55 -4.43 7.20
CA PHE A 167 20.63 -3.78 7.96
C PHE A 167 20.86 -4.40 9.36
N ARG A 168 20.38 -5.63 9.59
CA ARG A 168 20.62 -6.39 10.83
C ARG A 168 20.20 -5.66 12.10
N GLY A 169 19.08 -4.96 12.05
CA GLY A 169 18.52 -4.23 13.20
C GLY A 169 18.98 -2.77 13.31
N ASP A 170 19.78 -2.27 12.36
CA ASP A 170 20.20 -0.86 12.34
C ASP A 170 19.04 0.06 11.89
N TRP A 171 18.28 0.51 12.87
CA TRP A 171 17.16 1.41 12.66
C TRP A 171 17.57 2.80 12.17
N GLU A 172 18.71 3.33 12.60
CA GLU A 172 19.19 4.63 12.13
C GLU A 172 19.49 4.58 10.63
N ARG A 173 20.14 3.52 10.19
CA ARG A 173 20.40 3.31 8.76
C ARG A 173 19.11 3.10 7.96
N ALA A 174 18.18 2.29 8.45
CA ALA A 174 16.90 2.07 7.80
C ALA A 174 16.07 3.37 7.69
N THR A 175 16.09 4.20 8.74
CA THR A 175 15.45 5.52 8.77
C THR A 175 16.08 6.47 7.75
N PHE A 176 17.41 6.55 7.70
CA PHE A 176 18.12 7.38 6.73
C PHE A 176 17.83 6.98 5.28
N VAL A 177 17.85 5.68 4.99
CA VAL A 177 17.52 5.16 3.64
C VAL A 177 16.06 5.45 3.27
N THR A 178 15.14 5.34 4.23
CA THR A 178 13.72 5.67 4.01
C THR A 178 13.55 7.16 3.71
N LEU A 179 14.23 8.02 4.45
CA LEU A 179 14.24 9.47 4.23
C LEU A 179 14.82 9.82 2.86
N ALA A 180 15.99 9.27 2.54
CA ALA A 180 16.66 9.52 1.26
C ALA A 180 15.75 9.13 0.07
N ARG A 181 15.13 7.94 0.11
CA ARG A 181 14.16 7.54 -0.92
C ARG A 181 13.05 8.57 -1.11
N THR A 182 12.55 9.14 -0.01
CA THR A 182 11.50 10.16 -0.06
C THR A 182 11.98 11.43 -0.77
N PHE A 183 13.24 11.83 -0.59
CA PHE A 183 13.84 12.97 -1.29
C PHE A 183 13.93 12.78 -2.80
N GLY A 184 13.85 11.56 -3.30
CA GLY A 184 13.81 11.26 -4.73
C GLY A 184 12.49 11.62 -5.41
N PHE A 185 11.41 11.87 -4.68
CA PHE A 185 10.08 12.33 -5.15
C PHE A 185 9.63 11.63 -6.44
N GLY A 186 9.65 10.32 -6.44
CA GLY A 186 9.17 9.48 -7.54
C GLY A 186 10.22 9.18 -8.61
N LEU A 187 10.76 10.18 -9.29
CA LEU A 187 11.68 9.94 -10.42
C LEU A 187 13.06 9.42 -10.01
N ASN A 188 13.58 9.90 -8.88
CA ASN A 188 14.91 9.53 -8.37
C ASN A 188 14.83 8.68 -7.10
N GLY A 189 13.65 8.19 -6.69
CA GLY A 189 13.48 7.46 -5.44
C GLY A 189 14.43 6.26 -5.32
N ASP A 190 14.50 5.42 -6.35
CA ASP A 190 15.37 4.24 -6.36
C ASP A 190 16.87 4.60 -6.42
N ALA A 191 17.21 5.72 -7.07
CA ALA A 191 18.58 6.22 -7.10
C ALA A 191 19.01 6.72 -5.71
N PHE A 192 18.16 7.49 -5.02
CA PHE A 192 18.42 7.95 -3.66
C PHE A 192 18.49 6.79 -2.66
N GLU A 193 17.64 5.77 -2.79
CA GLU A 193 17.69 4.58 -1.94
C GLU A 193 19.03 3.86 -2.09
N ARG A 194 19.43 3.52 -3.34
CA ARG A 194 20.72 2.88 -3.60
C ARG A 194 21.89 3.72 -3.12
N TRP A 195 21.86 5.03 -3.35
CA TRP A 195 22.89 5.94 -2.84
C TRP A 195 22.99 5.85 -1.31
N ALA A 196 21.88 5.97 -0.59
CA ALA A 196 21.84 5.98 0.86
C ALA A 196 22.28 4.63 1.47
N GLU A 197 22.03 3.52 0.78
CA GLU A 197 22.50 2.19 1.17
C GLU A 197 24.05 2.08 1.18
N HIS A 198 24.73 2.86 0.34
CA HIS A 198 26.20 2.85 0.24
C HIS A 198 26.86 3.96 1.08
N VAL A 199 26.11 4.97 1.54
CA VAL A 199 26.67 6.02 2.38
C VAL A 199 27.17 5.46 3.72
N PRO A 200 28.45 5.69 4.07
CA PRO A 200 29.04 5.19 5.31
C PRO A 200 28.64 6.06 6.51
N LEU A 201 27.41 5.92 7.01
CA LEU A 201 26.83 6.79 8.04
C LEU A 201 27.70 6.93 9.30
N GLN A 202 28.38 5.86 9.71
CA GLN A 202 29.31 5.90 10.86
C GLN A 202 30.52 6.81 10.60
N ALA A 203 31.05 6.80 9.37
CA ALA A 203 32.13 7.70 9.00
C ALA A 203 31.64 9.16 8.91
N VAL A 204 30.48 9.37 8.30
CA VAL A 204 29.83 10.69 8.21
C VAL A 204 29.52 11.24 9.60
N GLY A 205 29.03 10.42 10.52
CA GLY A 205 28.73 10.79 11.90
C GLY A 205 29.93 11.37 12.68
N LYS A 206 31.13 10.89 12.37
CA LYS A 206 32.40 11.43 12.99
C LYS A 206 32.74 12.85 12.54
N HIS A 207 32.07 13.31 11.45
CA HIS A 207 32.32 14.61 10.84
C HIS A 207 31.02 15.47 10.83
N ARG A 208 30.01 15.08 11.65
CA ARG A 208 28.71 15.75 11.69
C ARG A 208 28.81 17.25 11.91
N ASP A 209 29.74 17.71 12.75
CA ASP A 209 29.92 19.12 13.10
C ASP A 209 30.45 20.01 11.95
N HIS A 210 30.86 19.39 10.84
CA HIS A 210 31.42 20.06 9.67
C HIS A 210 30.51 19.83 8.46
N LEU A 211 29.61 20.77 8.16
CA LEU A 211 28.66 20.68 7.06
C LEU A 211 29.35 20.41 5.71
N GLU A 212 30.49 21.08 5.44
CA GLU A 212 31.26 20.92 4.22
C GLU A 212 31.79 19.47 4.04
N GLN A 213 32.12 18.80 5.14
CA GLN A 213 32.60 17.43 5.12
C GLN A 213 31.47 16.44 4.92
N VAL A 214 30.32 16.66 5.58
CA VAL A 214 29.09 15.85 5.35
C VAL A 214 28.64 16.00 3.90
N ALA A 215 28.58 17.24 3.39
CA ALA A 215 28.17 17.52 2.01
C ALA A 215 29.14 16.91 0.98
N ALA A 216 30.46 16.97 1.26
CA ALA A 216 31.47 16.38 0.39
C ALA A 216 31.34 14.86 0.30
N ILE A 217 31.13 14.15 1.43
CA ILE A 217 30.89 12.70 1.40
C ILE A 217 29.59 12.40 0.64
N PHE A 218 28.52 13.11 0.92
CA PHE A 218 27.20 12.84 0.29
C PHE A 218 27.24 13.06 -1.21
N LEU A 219 27.75 14.19 -1.69
CA LEU A 219 27.87 14.48 -3.11
C LEU A 219 28.92 13.61 -3.80
N GLY A 220 30.03 13.30 -3.13
CA GLY A 220 31.07 12.43 -3.64
C GLY A 220 30.57 11.00 -3.87
N MET A 221 29.90 10.42 -2.88
CA MET A 221 29.25 9.11 -3.02
C MET A 221 28.17 9.08 -4.11
N ALA A 222 27.51 10.20 -4.36
CA ALA A 222 26.53 10.35 -5.43
C ALA A 222 27.11 10.57 -6.82
N GLY A 223 28.42 10.85 -6.93
CA GLY A 223 29.08 11.23 -8.19
C GLY A 223 28.61 12.59 -8.72
N LEU A 224 28.22 13.53 -7.84
CA LEU A 224 27.60 14.81 -8.19
C LEU A 224 28.41 16.04 -7.73
N LEU A 225 29.67 15.86 -7.32
CA LEU A 225 30.54 16.97 -6.84
C LEU A 225 30.68 18.10 -7.86
N GLU A 226 30.82 17.78 -9.15
CA GLU A 226 31.00 18.75 -10.25
C GLU A 226 29.70 19.50 -10.59
N ARG A 227 28.55 19.00 -10.11
CA ARG A 227 27.22 19.60 -10.35
C ARG A 227 26.72 20.42 -9.18
N CYS A 228 27.55 20.65 -8.16
CA CYS A 228 27.17 21.46 -7.02
C CYS A 228 26.78 22.87 -7.48
N PRO A 229 25.59 23.39 -7.10
CA PRO A 229 25.16 24.73 -7.49
C PRO A 229 26.10 25.78 -6.89
N SER A 230 26.68 26.63 -7.73
CA SER A 230 27.59 27.72 -7.31
C SER A 230 26.90 28.83 -6.49
N ASN A 231 25.58 28.79 -6.40
CA ASN A 231 24.74 29.90 -5.91
C ASN A 231 23.83 29.54 -4.72
N THR A 232 24.29 28.69 -3.83
CA THR A 232 23.58 28.47 -2.56
C THR A 232 23.96 29.62 -1.60
N ALA A 233 23.10 30.61 -1.50
CA ALA A 233 23.27 31.95 -0.88
C ALA A 233 23.61 32.00 0.63
N ALA A 234 24.18 30.94 1.20
CA ALA A 234 24.64 30.89 2.59
C ALA A 234 25.90 30.03 2.72
N SER A 235 26.77 29.90 1.69
CA SER A 235 27.56 28.73 1.67
C SER A 235 29.05 28.96 1.54
N GLN A 236 29.69 28.55 2.58
CA GLN A 236 31.05 28.01 2.59
C GLN A 236 31.19 26.75 1.71
N LEU A 237 30.11 26.28 1.03
CA LEU A 237 30.04 25.08 0.19
C LEU A 237 30.33 25.42 -1.27
N THR A 238 31.59 25.81 -1.57
CA THR A 238 32.01 25.99 -2.96
C THR A 238 32.48 24.64 -3.55
N PRO A 239 32.39 24.45 -4.88
CA PRO A 239 32.89 23.23 -5.55
C PRO A 239 34.32 22.88 -5.15
N GLU A 240 35.20 23.88 -5.00
CA GLU A 240 36.62 23.68 -4.64
C GLU A 240 36.77 23.15 -3.22
N VAL A 241 36.01 23.69 -2.26
CA VAL A 241 35.97 23.23 -0.88
C VAL A 241 35.49 21.76 -0.82
N LEU A 242 34.35 21.47 -1.49
CA LEU A 242 33.77 20.13 -1.51
C LEU A 242 34.70 19.10 -2.17
N GLN A 243 35.39 19.45 -3.26
CA GLN A 243 36.37 18.57 -3.91
C GLN A 243 37.59 18.32 -3.05
N ARG A 244 38.08 19.35 -2.29
CA ARG A 244 39.18 19.20 -1.36
C ARG A 244 38.85 18.27 -0.20
N GLU A 245 37.69 18.50 0.45
CA GLU A 245 37.18 17.67 1.53
C GLU A 245 36.92 16.23 1.07
N TRP A 246 36.32 16.07 -0.10
CA TRP A 246 36.10 14.74 -0.68
C TRP A 246 37.40 13.96 -0.89
N ARG A 247 38.43 14.58 -1.49
CA ARG A 247 39.74 13.93 -1.69
C ARG A 247 40.35 13.46 -0.38
N PHE A 248 40.26 14.28 0.66
CA PHE A 248 40.75 13.93 1.99
C PHE A 248 39.95 12.79 2.61
N LEU A 249 38.59 12.90 2.63
CA LEU A 249 37.72 11.96 3.33
C LEU A 249 37.61 10.63 2.59
N SER A 250 37.59 10.64 1.26
CA SER A 250 37.59 9.41 0.48
C SER A 250 38.85 8.59 0.67
N ALA A 251 39.99 9.23 0.75
CA ALA A 251 41.26 8.56 1.10
C ALA A 251 41.25 8.04 2.56
N LYS A 252 40.81 8.87 3.51
CA LYS A 252 40.75 8.53 4.94
C LYS A 252 39.87 7.32 5.24
N PHE A 253 38.70 7.24 4.57
CA PHE A 253 37.73 6.18 4.79
C PHE A 253 37.66 5.12 3.69
N GLN A 254 38.58 5.17 2.72
CA GLN A 254 38.71 4.24 1.60
C GLN A 254 37.40 4.13 0.79
N LEU A 255 36.76 5.29 0.53
CA LEU A 255 35.49 5.37 -0.21
C LEU A 255 35.75 5.24 -1.72
N SER A 256 35.70 4.03 -2.25
CA SER A 256 35.97 3.74 -3.66
C SER A 256 34.71 3.54 -4.51
N GLU A 257 33.60 3.13 -3.90
CA GLU A 257 32.34 2.84 -4.58
C GLU A 257 31.47 4.08 -4.66
N THR A 258 31.60 4.85 -5.73
CA THR A 258 30.73 6.02 -6.02
C THR A 258 29.68 5.68 -7.07
N MET A 259 28.51 6.30 -6.97
CA MET A 259 27.51 6.17 -8.03
C MET A 259 27.91 6.97 -9.28
N SER A 260 27.54 6.45 -10.46
CA SER A 260 27.64 7.21 -11.69
C SER A 260 26.64 8.38 -11.73
N SER A 261 27.10 9.56 -12.17
CA SER A 261 26.21 10.71 -12.35
C SER A 261 25.08 10.48 -13.37
N SER A 262 25.22 9.49 -14.25
CA SER A 262 24.21 9.11 -15.24
C SER A 262 22.95 8.46 -14.66
N VAL A 263 23.00 7.97 -13.42
CA VAL A 263 21.86 7.37 -12.71
C VAL A 263 20.79 8.41 -12.37
N TRP A 264 21.22 9.67 -12.19
CA TRP A 264 20.36 10.75 -11.73
C TRP A 264 19.59 11.39 -12.87
N ARG A 265 18.27 11.50 -12.70
CA ARG A 265 17.37 12.14 -13.68
C ARG A 265 17.16 13.60 -13.33
N HIS A 266 17.36 14.49 -14.30
CA HIS A 266 17.16 15.94 -14.20
C HIS A 266 15.99 16.42 -15.08
N MET A 267 15.66 15.67 -16.15
CA MET A 267 14.57 16.06 -17.04
C MET A 267 13.21 16.11 -16.34
N ARG A 268 12.43 17.11 -16.65
CA ARG A 268 11.09 17.37 -16.08
C ARG A 268 11.08 17.65 -14.57
N ILE A 269 12.23 18.02 -14.02
CA ILE A 269 12.40 18.44 -12.62
C ILE A 269 12.81 19.91 -12.58
N ARG A 270 12.25 20.68 -11.66
CA ARG A 270 12.65 22.07 -11.44
C ARG A 270 14.04 22.12 -10.81
N PRO A 271 14.92 23.11 -11.14
CA PRO A 271 16.30 23.18 -10.65
C PRO A 271 16.44 23.07 -9.13
N GLN A 272 15.54 23.67 -8.35
CA GLN A 272 15.53 23.57 -6.89
C GLN A 272 15.28 22.15 -6.35
N ASN A 273 14.88 21.24 -7.20
CA ASN A 273 14.59 19.85 -6.89
C ASN A 273 15.59 18.87 -7.54
N PHE A 274 16.67 19.38 -8.12
CA PHE A 274 17.70 18.51 -8.70
C PHE A 274 18.36 17.63 -7.63
N PRO A 275 18.83 16.43 -8.00
CA PRO A 275 19.42 15.50 -7.04
C PRO A 275 20.52 16.10 -6.17
N GLU A 276 21.43 16.89 -6.76
CA GLU A 276 22.51 17.58 -6.04
C GLU A 276 21.98 18.55 -4.97
N VAL A 277 20.92 19.30 -5.28
CA VAL A 277 20.27 20.20 -4.33
C VAL A 277 19.62 19.42 -3.19
N ARG A 278 18.95 18.32 -3.51
CA ARG A 278 18.29 17.45 -2.52
C ARG A 278 19.31 16.76 -1.62
N ILE A 279 20.45 16.35 -2.15
CA ILE A 279 21.55 15.79 -1.37
C ILE A 279 22.12 16.84 -0.39
N LEU A 280 22.25 18.09 -0.81
CA LEU A 280 22.65 19.19 0.09
C LEU A 280 21.63 19.45 1.21
N HIS A 281 20.33 19.35 0.91
CA HIS A 281 19.31 19.40 1.97
C HIS A 281 19.45 18.24 2.97
N LEU A 282 19.70 17.01 2.50
CA LEU A 282 19.97 15.86 3.36
C LEU A 282 21.24 16.06 4.20
N ALA A 283 22.30 16.61 3.61
CA ALA A 283 23.52 16.93 4.33
C ALA A 283 23.28 17.90 5.49
N ARG A 284 22.48 18.96 5.27
CA ARG A 284 22.07 19.89 6.31
C ARG A 284 21.22 19.26 7.40
N LEU A 285 20.22 18.45 7.02
CA LEU A 285 19.41 17.71 7.99
C LEU A 285 20.25 16.78 8.87
N PHE A 286 21.21 16.12 8.26
CA PHE A 286 22.13 15.23 8.98
C PHE A 286 23.06 16.01 9.91
N HIS A 287 23.65 17.10 9.42
CA HIS A 287 24.52 17.99 10.20
C HIS A 287 23.79 18.56 11.43
N GLU A 288 22.55 19.03 11.26
CA GLU A 288 21.74 19.61 12.33
C GLU A 288 21.01 18.57 13.21
N ASP A 289 21.27 17.28 13.01
CA ASP A 289 20.60 16.17 13.72
C ASP A 289 19.06 16.25 13.66
N ARG A 290 18.51 16.50 12.49
CA ARG A 290 17.05 16.60 12.30
C ARG A 290 16.42 15.42 11.59
N CYS A 291 17.21 14.38 11.32
CA CYS A 291 16.76 13.22 10.53
C CYS A 291 17.07 11.87 11.19
N SER A 292 17.49 11.86 12.44
CA SER A 292 17.73 10.63 13.20
C SER A 292 16.41 9.99 13.66
N LEU A 293 16.42 8.68 13.88
CA LEU A 293 15.30 7.95 14.45
C LEU A 293 14.83 8.56 15.77
N HIS A 294 15.77 8.85 16.65
CA HIS A 294 15.50 9.44 17.96
C HIS A 294 14.66 10.73 17.83
N ARG A 295 15.02 11.60 16.89
CA ARG A 295 14.23 12.82 16.63
C ARG A 295 12.83 12.54 16.18
N PHE A 296 12.61 11.50 15.37
CA PHE A 296 11.27 11.13 14.92
C PHE A 296 10.42 10.56 16.06
N LEU A 297 11.00 9.79 16.96
CA LEU A 297 10.32 9.24 18.12
C LEU A 297 9.88 10.34 19.11
N GLU A 298 10.67 11.40 19.25
CA GLU A 298 10.41 12.53 20.15
C GLU A 298 9.41 13.56 19.60
N VAL A 299 9.02 13.49 18.33
CA VAL A 299 8.06 14.45 17.76
C VAL A 299 6.70 14.31 18.42
N ASP A 300 6.23 15.34 19.11
CA ASP A 300 4.88 15.40 19.69
C ASP A 300 3.94 16.26 18.86
N ASP A 301 4.46 17.32 18.24
CA ASP A 301 3.72 18.21 17.34
C ASP A 301 4.32 18.14 15.93
N VAL A 302 3.53 17.60 15.00
CA VAL A 302 3.92 17.45 13.59
C VAL A 302 4.13 18.79 12.87
N SER A 303 3.39 19.82 13.26
CA SER A 303 3.50 21.16 12.67
C SER A 303 4.76 21.87 13.17
N ALA A 304 5.06 21.77 14.46
CA ALA A 304 6.29 22.25 15.05
C ALA A 304 7.51 21.52 14.44
N PHE A 305 7.45 20.21 14.30
CA PHE A 305 8.51 19.43 13.65
C PHE A 305 8.76 19.89 12.21
N ALA A 306 7.69 20.04 11.40
CA ALA A 306 7.82 20.54 10.04
C ALA A 306 8.50 21.94 10.02
N GLY A 307 8.22 22.80 11.00
CA GLY A 307 8.89 24.08 11.20
C GLY A 307 10.41 23.95 11.40
N THR A 308 10.86 22.91 12.11
CA THR A 308 12.30 22.70 12.35
C THR A 308 13.09 22.34 11.09
N LEU A 309 12.44 21.85 10.04
CA LEU A 309 13.10 21.45 8.78
C LEU A 309 13.31 22.64 7.82
N ARG A 310 12.58 23.75 7.99
CA ARG A 310 12.65 24.93 7.10
C ARG A 310 14.04 25.58 7.02
N PRO A 311 14.80 25.76 8.12
CA PRO A 311 16.14 26.34 8.05
C PRO A 311 17.09 25.59 7.12
N CYS A 312 16.84 24.28 6.89
CA CYS A 312 17.65 23.46 5.99
C CYS A 312 17.37 23.74 4.48
N GLY A 313 16.56 24.75 4.15
CA GLY A 313 16.21 25.11 2.77
C GLY A 313 15.05 24.28 2.20
N ILE A 314 14.28 23.62 3.07
CA ILE A 314 13.18 22.73 2.69
C ILE A 314 11.86 23.52 2.75
N THR A 315 11.07 23.46 1.66
CA THR A 315 9.77 24.13 1.62
C THR A 315 8.74 23.40 2.50
N GLU A 316 7.73 24.13 2.98
CA GLU A 316 6.67 23.55 3.81
C GLU A 316 5.97 22.35 3.16
N ALA A 317 5.67 22.43 1.86
CA ALA A 317 5.10 21.32 1.12
C ALA A 317 6.01 20.09 1.13
N THR A 318 7.32 20.30 1.00
CA THR A 318 8.31 19.21 1.10
C THR A 318 8.37 18.66 2.54
N CYS A 319 8.33 19.51 3.56
CA CYS A 319 8.31 19.07 4.96
C CYS A 319 7.11 18.14 5.23
N ARG A 320 5.91 18.50 4.76
CA ARG A 320 4.71 17.66 4.87
C ARG A 320 4.92 16.30 4.18
N LEU A 321 5.47 16.30 2.96
CA LEU A 321 5.77 15.04 2.24
C LEU A 321 6.79 14.17 2.97
N LEU A 322 7.80 14.78 3.63
CA LEU A 322 8.75 14.03 4.45
C LEU A 322 8.08 13.40 5.66
N VAL A 323 7.18 14.11 6.33
CA VAL A 323 6.40 13.55 7.43
C VAL A 323 5.56 12.38 6.95
N ILE A 324 4.72 12.59 5.95
CA ILE A 324 3.80 11.57 5.42
C ILE A 324 4.55 10.33 4.91
N ASN A 325 5.71 10.54 4.26
CA ASN A 325 6.39 9.46 3.55
C ASN A 325 7.60 8.87 4.29
N THR A 326 8.02 9.46 5.40
CA THR A 326 9.17 9.00 6.19
C THR A 326 8.82 8.87 7.67
N VAL A 327 8.48 9.99 8.33
CA VAL A 327 8.28 9.98 9.79
C VAL A 327 7.16 9.02 10.18
N VAL A 328 6.00 9.15 9.56
CA VAL A 328 4.82 8.32 9.83
C VAL A 328 5.10 6.82 9.60
N PRO A 329 5.62 6.38 8.45
CA PRO A 329 5.93 4.96 8.25
C PRO A 329 6.99 4.43 9.21
N VAL A 330 7.98 5.23 9.59
CA VAL A 330 9.03 4.82 10.55
C VAL A 330 8.44 4.66 11.95
N LEU A 331 7.64 5.63 12.42
CA LEU A 331 6.93 5.54 13.71
C LEU A 331 6.02 4.33 13.78
N TYR A 332 5.21 4.12 12.76
CA TYR A 332 4.27 3.00 12.71
C TYR A 332 5.01 1.65 12.68
N ALA A 333 6.07 1.52 11.88
CA ALA A 333 6.91 0.32 11.81
C ALA A 333 7.61 0.04 13.14
N TYR A 334 8.14 1.09 13.80
CA TYR A 334 8.78 0.97 15.11
C TYR A 334 7.77 0.51 16.16
N GLY A 335 6.55 1.10 16.15
CA GLY A 335 5.44 0.69 17.01
C GLY A 335 5.02 -0.77 16.80
N ILE A 336 5.01 -1.27 15.55
CA ILE A 336 4.73 -2.69 15.26
C ILE A 336 5.81 -3.58 15.91
N GLN A 337 7.09 -3.31 15.64
CA GLN A 337 8.18 -4.17 16.09
C GLN A 337 8.31 -4.20 17.62
N HIS A 338 8.07 -3.07 18.28
CA HIS A 338 8.18 -2.94 19.73
C HIS A 338 6.86 -3.13 20.48
N ARG A 339 5.77 -3.46 19.74
CA ARG A 339 4.40 -3.63 20.31
C ARG A 339 3.92 -2.39 21.07
N ASP A 340 4.30 -1.21 20.59
CA ASP A 340 3.92 0.09 21.14
C ASP A 340 2.72 0.64 20.35
N GLU A 341 1.53 0.55 20.95
CA GLU A 341 0.28 1.07 20.37
C GLU A 341 0.27 2.58 20.31
N GLY A 342 0.85 3.24 21.32
CA GLY A 342 0.92 4.71 21.37
C GLY A 342 1.67 5.30 20.18
N LEU A 343 2.76 4.67 19.74
CA LEU A 343 3.48 5.12 18.53
C LEU A 343 2.69 4.88 17.24
N ARG A 344 1.88 3.82 17.15
CA ARG A 344 1.00 3.58 16.00
C ARG A 344 -0.11 4.62 15.94
N ASP A 345 -0.74 4.91 17.06
CA ASP A 345 -1.79 5.92 17.18
C ASP A 345 -1.25 7.33 16.89
N LYS A 346 -0.04 7.64 17.40
CA LYS A 346 0.68 8.88 17.10
C LYS A 346 0.93 9.04 15.60
N ALA A 347 1.33 8.00 14.90
CA ALA A 347 1.54 8.02 13.45
C ALA A 347 0.25 8.32 12.67
N ILE A 348 -0.89 7.76 13.10
CA ILE A 348 -2.22 8.05 12.54
C ILE A 348 -2.60 9.50 12.83
N ALA A 349 -2.50 9.94 14.08
CA ALA A 349 -2.82 11.30 14.49
C ALA A 349 -2.01 12.37 13.72
N PHE A 350 -0.77 12.07 13.35
CA PHE A 350 0.03 12.96 12.50
C PHE A 350 -0.56 13.12 11.09
N LEU A 351 -1.10 12.04 10.51
CA LEU A 351 -1.77 12.13 9.20
C LEU A 351 -3.10 12.87 9.29
N GLU A 352 -3.83 12.73 10.39
CA GLU A 352 -5.08 13.44 10.62
C GLU A 352 -4.87 14.94 10.82
N ALA A 353 -3.78 15.34 11.52
CA ALA A 353 -3.42 16.71 11.77
C ALA A 353 -2.88 17.47 10.54
N LEU A 354 -2.36 16.74 9.54
CA LEU A 354 -1.84 17.33 8.32
C LEU A 354 -2.95 17.56 7.28
N PRO A 355 -2.92 18.68 6.52
CA PRO A 355 -3.88 18.90 5.45
C PRO A 355 -3.73 17.88 4.33
N ALA A 356 -4.82 17.66 3.60
CA ALA A 356 -4.86 16.75 2.46
C ALA A 356 -3.81 17.11 1.41
N GLU A 357 -3.27 16.08 0.75
CA GLU A 357 -2.37 16.26 -0.39
C GLU A 357 -3.12 16.85 -1.59
N GLU A 358 -2.48 17.72 -2.33
CA GLU A 358 -3.04 18.30 -3.56
C GLU A 358 -2.52 17.56 -4.79
N ASN A 359 -3.29 16.60 -5.29
CA ASN A 359 -2.96 15.87 -6.49
C ASN A 359 -4.23 15.53 -7.31
N TYR A 360 -4.04 14.93 -8.49
CA TYR A 360 -5.17 14.60 -9.37
C TYR A 360 -6.13 13.58 -8.76
N ILE A 361 -5.63 12.66 -7.92
CA ILE A 361 -6.47 11.63 -7.25
C ILE A 361 -7.47 12.33 -6.33
N MET A 362 -6.98 13.24 -5.48
CA MET A 362 -7.83 13.98 -4.54
C MET A 362 -8.88 14.83 -5.29
N ARG A 363 -8.48 15.47 -6.39
CA ARG A 363 -9.44 16.24 -7.22
C ARG A 363 -10.55 15.37 -7.79
N GLN A 364 -10.23 14.16 -8.25
CA GLN A 364 -11.24 13.23 -8.78
C GLN A 364 -12.24 12.79 -7.71
N TRP A 365 -11.75 12.40 -6.52
CA TRP A 365 -12.62 11.98 -5.42
C TRP A 365 -13.48 13.13 -4.88
N LYS A 366 -12.93 14.34 -4.76
CA LYS A 366 -13.71 15.54 -4.40
C LYS A 366 -14.80 15.84 -5.44
N ALA A 367 -14.51 15.67 -6.73
CA ALA A 367 -15.49 15.84 -7.80
C ALA A 367 -16.63 14.81 -7.72
N CYS A 368 -16.40 13.66 -7.11
CA CYS A 368 -17.44 12.64 -6.83
C CYS A 368 -18.24 12.92 -5.54
N GLY A 369 -17.97 14.03 -4.85
CA GLY A 369 -18.68 14.41 -3.62
C GLY A 369 -18.06 13.87 -2.33
N LEU A 370 -16.86 13.26 -2.38
CA LEU A 370 -16.19 12.80 -1.16
C LEU A 370 -15.46 13.95 -0.46
N SER A 371 -15.66 14.09 0.84
CA SER A 371 -14.88 15.01 1.67
C SER A 371 -13.45 14.48 1.83
N VAL A 372 -12.46 15.33 1.55
CA VAL A 372 -11.02 15.02 1.70
C VAL A 372 -10.37 16.19 2.39
N SER A 373 -10.09 16.09 3.68
CA SER A 373 -9.64 17.18 4.56
C SER A 373 -8.22 16.97 5.07
N SER A 374 -7.81 15.72 5.28
CA SER A 374 -6.56 15.35 5.94
C SER A 374 -5.61 14.55 5.05
N ALA A 375 -4.35 14.45 5.48
CA ALA A 375 -3.40 13.55 4.85
C ALA A 375 -3.79 12.08 5.07
N ALA A 376 -4.52 11.76 6.16
CA ALA A 376 -5.09 10.43 6.38
C ALA A 376 -6.05 10.05 5.25
N ASP A 377 -6.99 10.94 4.91
CA ASP A 377 -7.90 10.75 3.77
C ASP A 377 -7.12 10.57 2.47
N SER A 378 -6.08 11.38 2.26
CA SER A 378 -5.28 11.29 1.04
C SER A 378 -4.57 9.95 0.91
N GLN A 379 -3.97 9.45 2.00
CA GLN A 379 -3.27 8.18 2.00
C GLN A 379 -4.23 6.99 1.83
N ALA A 380 -5.42 7.03 2.44
CA ALA A 380 -6.49 6.06 2.23
C ALA A 380 -6.94 6.01 0.76
N LEU A 381 -7.18 7.18 0.14
CA LEU A 381 -7.60 7.26 -1.26
C LEU A 381 -6.51 6.86 -2.26
N ILE A 382 -5.24 7.09 -1.93
CA ILE A 382 -4.12 6.57 -2.72
C ILE A 382 -4.09 5.04 -2.65
N GLN A 383 -4.33 4.45 -1.47
CA GLN A 383 -4.44 3.00 -1.29
C GLN A 383 -5.60 2.45 -2.11
N LEU A 384 -6.77 3.03 -1.97
CA LEU A 384 -7.96 2.65 -2.71
C LEU A 384 -7.71 2.65 -4.22
N LYS A 385 -7.07 3.71 -4.73
CA LYS A 385 -6.75 3.78 -6.15
C LYS A 385 -5.83 2.65 -6.58
N ARG A 386 -4.68 2.48 -5.89
CA ARG A 386 -3.62 1.56 -6.31
C ARG A 386 -4.02 0.10 -6.19
N GLU A 387 -4.61 -0.26 -5.05
CA GLU A 387 -4.86 -1.66 -4.71
C GLU A 387 -6.22 -2.17 -5.18
N TYR A 388 -7.19 -1.27 -5.35
CA TYR A 388 -8.55 -1.66 -5.73
C TYR A 388 -8.95 -1.14 -7.11
N CYS A 389 -8.88 0.17 -7.36
CA CYS A 389 -9.39 0.75 -8.59
C CYS A 389 -8.53 0.41 -9.82
N ASP A 390 -7.21 0.61 -9.73
CA ASP A 390 -6.28 0.30 -10.84
C ASP A 390 -6.22 -1.20 -11.12
N ARG A 391 -6.38 -2.03 -10.10
CA ARG A 391 -6.42 -3.50 -10.20
C ARG A 391 -7.82 -4.06 -10.49
N ARG A 392 -8.82 -3.21 -10.67
CA ARG A 392 -10.22 -3.59 -10.94
C ARG A 392 -10.82 -4.53 -9.88
N ARG A 393 -10.42 -4.38 -8.61
CA ARG A 393 -10.89 -5.21 -7.50
C ARG A 393 -12.19 -4.67 -6.89
N CYS A 394 -13.17 -4.29 -7.70
CA CYS A 394 -14.42 -3.69 -7.23
C CYS A 394 -15.22 -4.63 -6.34
N LEU A 395 -15.16 -5.95 -6.57
CA LEU A 395 -15.82 -6.96 -5.76
C LEU A 395 -15.22 -7.11 -4.35
N HIS A 396 -13.99 -6.66 -4.12
CA HIS A 396 -13.32 -6.66 -2.82
C HIS A 396 -13.30 -5.28 -2.15
N CYS A 397 -13.95 -4.30 -2.76
CA CYS A 397 -13.98 -2.92 -2.31
C CYS A 397 -15.34 -2.60 -1.67
N ARG A 398 -15.36 -1.99 -0.48
CA ARG A 398 -16.64 -1.60 0.16
C ARG A 398 -17.45 -0.62 -0.69
N PHE A 399 -16.81 0.31 -1.39
CA PHE A 399 -17.51 1.20 -2.32
C PHE A 399 -18.11 0.42 -3.51
N GLY A 400 -17.38 -0.60 -3.99
CA GLY A 400 -17.90 -1.51 -5.00
C GLY A 400 -19.07 -2.34 -4.48
N HIS A 401 -19.00 -2.82 -3.24
CA HIS A 401 -20.08 -3.55 -2.59
C HIS A 401 -21.34 -2.68 -2.45
N GLU A 402 -21.22 -1.46 -1.95
CA GLU A 402 -22.37 -0.55 -1.86
C GLU A 402 -22.97 -0.26 -3.24
N PHE A 403 -22.13 -0.08 -4.27
CA PHE A 403 -22.59 0.12 -5.65
C PHE A 403 -23.40 -1.07 -6.16
N LEU A 404 -22.97 -2.30 -5.86
CA LEU A 404 -23.67 -3.50 -6.29
C LEU A 404 -24.95 -3.76 -5.48
N SER A 405 -25.00 -3.32 -4.23
CA SER A 405 -26.09 -3.59 -3.28
C SER A 405 -27.23 -2.57 -3.31
N VAL A 406 -27.11 -1.46 -4.06
CA VAL A 406 -28.20 -0.47 -4.18
C VAL A 406 -29.45 -1.17 -4.67
N LYS A 407 -30.56 -1.08 -3.90
CA LYS A 407 -31.85 -1.53 -4.37
C LYS A 407 -32.32 -0.59 -5.49
N ALA A 408 -32.68 -1.14 -6.63
CA ALA A 408 -33.26 -0.40 -7.76
C ALA A 408 -34.55 0.32 -7.35
#